data_0d861f5856c34f4e596adfc7fed9a418
#
_entry.id   0d861f5856c34f4e596adfc7fed9a418
#
_cell.length_a   1.000
_cell.length_b   1.000
_cell.length_c   1.000
_cell.angle_alpha   90.00
_cell.angle_beta   90.00
_cell.angle_gamma   90.00
#
_symmetry.space_group_name_H-M   'P 1'
#
loop_
_entity.id
_entity.type
_entity.pdbx_description
1 polymer ?
#
loop_
_entity_poly.entity_id
_entity_poly.type
_entity_poly.pdbx_seq_one_letter_code
_entity_poly.pdbx_strand_id
1 'polypeptide(L)'
;MIHRIKFVKPLDDLKILVVFRNGVETRYDITQLYNKFPQFKQLEKESKLYKAVRVDVGGYGVVWNDELDLDAEEIWQHGVRTGTVYDVDIKLAVAESLIEARNSIGMTQKELSESAAMYQSDISKIENGTANPSLQTLNRIAQAMNMAVRIEFVPQK
;
A
#
# COMPACT_ATOMS: atom_id res chain seq x y z
N MET A 1 -6.74 -1.95 -6.10
CA MET A 1 -5.81 -2.20 -4.97
C MET A 1 -4.50 -1.51 -5.24
N ILE A 2 -4.10 -0.61 -4.37
CA ILE A 2 -3.02 0.34 -4.60
C ILE A 2 -1.74 -0.10 -3.89
N HIS A 3 -1.85 -0.46 -2.60
CA HIS A 3 -0.71 -0.79 -1.76
C HIS A 3 -0.34 -2.27 -1.87
N ARG A 4 0.96 -2.55 -2.02
CA ARG A 4 1.46 -3.92 -2.15
C ARG A 4 2.40 -4.26 -1.00
N ILE A 5 2.21 -5.45 -0.46
CA ILE A 5 3.03 -5.98 0.64
C ILE A 5 4.30 -6.60 0.08
N LYS A 6 5.43 -6.29 0.72
CA LYS A 6 6.75 -6.87 0.46
C LYS A 6 7.05 -8.02 1.42
N PHE A 7 6.63 -7.88 2.68
CA PHE A 7 6.97 -8.81 3.75
C PHE A 7 5.91 -8.81 4.83
N VAL A 8 5.68 -9.98 5.46
CA VAL A 8 4.82 -10.13 6.64
C VAL A 8 5.52 -11.01 7.68
N LYS A 9 5.32 -10.69 8.94
CA LYS A 9 5.82 -11.45 10.08
C LYS A 9 4.73 -11.53 11.16
N PRO A 10 4.43 -12.71 11.70
CA PRO A 10 3.56 -12.83 12.88
C PRO A 10 4.28 -12.27 14.11
N LEU A 11 3.55 -11.53 14.92
CA LEU A 11 3.97 -11.03 16.23
C LEU A 11 3.20 -11.75 17.33
N ASP A 12 3.50 -11.43 18.58
CA ASP A 12 2.70 -11.88 19.70
C ASP A 12 1.31 -11.18 19.71
N ASP A 13 0.39 -11.71 20.50
CA ASP A 13 -0.95 -11.13 20.72
C ASP A 13 -1.78 -10.97 19.44
N LEU A 14 -1.69 -11.93 18.51
CA LEU A 14 -2.47 -11.95 17.27
C LEU A 14 -2.29 -10.66 16.42
N LYS A 15 -1.09 -10.12 16.42
CA LYS A 15 -0.69 -9.00 15.57
C LYS A 15 0.28 -9.46 14.49
N ILE A 16 0.19 -8.85 13.34
CA ILE A 16 1.16 -9.03 12.25
C ILE A 16 1.91 -7.73 12.00
N LEU A 17 3.19 -7.86 11.68
CA LEU A 17 4.01 -6.78 11.15
C LEU A 17 4.05 -6.92 9.62
N VAL A 18 3.69 -5.86 8.94
CA VAL A 18 3.66 -5.82 7.47
C VAL A 18 4.56 -4.71 6.99
N VAL A 19 5.42 -5.02 6.03
CA VAL A 19 6.22 -4.02 5.31
C VAL A 19 5.68 -3.94 3.89
N PHE A 20 5.25 -2.76 3.50
CA PHE A 20 4.79 -2.48 2.15
C PHE A 20 5.96 -2.21 1.20
N ARG A 21 5.74 -2.35 -0.12
CA ARG A 21 6.78 -2.09 -1.13
C ARG A 21 7.23 -0.64 -1.18
N ASN A 22 6.41 0.29 -0.71
CA ASN A 22 6.79 1.69 -0.52
C ASN A 22 7.64 1.95 0.75
N GLY A 23 8.05 0.91 1.45
CA GLY A 23 8.92 0.97 2.63
C GLY A 23 8.21 1.19 3.95
N VAL A 24 6.92 1.46 3.95
CA VAL A 24 6.14 1.71 5.18
C VAL A 24 5.95 0.42 5.97
N GLU A 25 6.28 0.46 7.25
CA GLU A 25 6.00 -0.61 8.21
C GLU A 25 4.71 -0.33 8.97
N THR A 26 3.85 -1.34 9.04
CA THR A 26 2.55 -1.26 9.69
C THR A 26 2.35 -2.47 10.59
N ARG A 27 1.84 -2.24 11.79
CA ARG A 27 1.39 -3.29 12.70
C ARG A 27 -0.13 -3.38 12.65
N TYR A 28 -0.65 -4.58 12.42
CA TYR A 28 -2.09 -4.82 12.31
C TYR A 28 -2.54 -5.83 13.36
N ASP A 29 -3.61 -5.51 14.07
CA ASP A 29 -4.24 -6.37 15.07
C ASP A 29 -5.37 -7.17 14.40
N ILE A 30 -5.19 -8.50 14.31
CA ILE A 30 -6.15 -9.40 13.65
C ILE A 30 -7.47 -9.46 14.42
N THR A 31 -7.47 -9.25 15.72
CA THR A 31 -8.68 -9.36 16.55
C THR A 31 -9.76 -8.36 16.16
N GLN A 32 -9.39 -7.23 15.54
CA GLN A 32 -10.36 -6.24 15.04
C GLN A 32 -11.25 -6.80 13.91
N LEU A 33 -10.86 -7.90 13.26
CA LEU A 33 -11.64 -8.56 12.22
C LEU A 33 -12.76 -9.44 12.76
N TYR A 34 -12.71 -9.84 14.03
CA TYR A 34 -13.56 -10.90 14.58
C TYR A 34 -15.07 -10.62 14.50
N ASN A 35 -15.46 -9.37 14.59
CA ASN A 35 -16.87 -8.97 14.50
C ASN A 35 -17.39 -9.03 13.08
N LYS A 36 -16.57 -8.68 12.09
CA LYS A 36 -16.94 -8.65 10.68
C LYS A 36 -16.69 -10.00 10.00
N PHE A 37 -15.63 -10.69 10.40
CA PHE A 37 -15.18 -11.96 9.83
C PHE A 37 -14.84 -12.97 10.94
N PRO A 38 -15.87 -13.64 11.54
CA PRO A 38 -15.68 -14.54 12.69
C PRO A 38 -14.73 -15.72 12.44
N GLN A 39 -14.52 -16.11 11.18
CA GLN A 39 -13.58 -17.18 10.80
C GLN A 39 -12.14 -16.89 11.22
N PHE A 40 -11.74 -15.63 11.36
CA PHE A 40 -10.39 -15.29 11.85
C PHE A 40 -10.13 -15.70 13.30
N LYS A 41 -11.18 -16.00 14.10
CA LYS A 41 -11.03 -16.51 15.47
C LYS A 41 -10.30 -17.86 15.53
N GLN A 42 -10.27 -18.63 14.44
CA GLN A 42 -9.49 -19.88 14.43
C GLN A 42 -7.99 -19.64 14.60
N LEU A 43 -7.46 -18.48 14.19
CA LEU A 43 -6.05 -18.14 14.39
C LEU A 43 -5.64 -18.02 15.85
N GLU A 44 -6.59 -17.71 16.73
CA GLU A 44 -6.38 -17.67 18.17
C GLU A 44 -6.19 -19.08 18.75
N LYS A 45 -6.85 -20.07 18.18
CA LYS A 45 -6.82 -21.47 18.64
C LYS A 45 -5.71 -22.29 17.99
N GLU A 46 -5.29 -21.93 16.79
CA GLU A 46 -4.37 -22.68 15.95
C GLU A 46 -3.05 -21.92 15.74
N SER A 47 -2.16 -21.98 16.73
CA SER A 47 -0.87 -21.27 16.69
C SER A 47 -0.02 -21.60 15.47
N LYS A 48 -0.06 -22.85 14.97
CA LYS A 48 0.67 -23.22 13.76
C LYS A 48 0.11 -22.52 12.52
N LEU A 49 -1.20 -22.44 12.41
CA LEU A 49 -1.87 -21.72 11.32
C LEU A 49 -1.55 -20.23 11.39
N TYR A 50 -1.67 -19.63 12.56
CA TYR A 50 -1.33 -18.24 12.76
C TYR A 50 0.09 -17.88 12.29
N LYS A 51 1.07 -18.73 12.65
CA LYS A 51 2.48 -18.56 12.25
C LYS A 51 2.76 -18.84 10.77
N ALA A 52 1.82 -19.45 10.07
CA ALA A 52 1.97 -19.77 8.65
C ALA A 52 1.62 -18.58 7.72
N VAL A 53 1.35 -17.40 8.27
CA VAL A 53 1.06 -16.21 7.47
C VAL A 53 2.17 -15.93 6.45
N ARG A 54 1.76 -15.65 5.24
CA ARG A 54 2.67 -15.29 4.14
C ARG A 54 2.04 -14.21 3.24
N VAL A 55 2.86 -13.52 2.50
CA VAL A 55 2.40 -12.59 1.46
C VAL A 55 1.80 -13.39 0.31
N ASP A 56 0.67 -12.96 -0.22
CA ASP A 56 0.06 -13.57 -1.39
C ASP A 56 0.84 -13.32 -2.69
N VAL A 57 0.40 -13.96 -3.76
CA VAL A 57 0.98 -13.75 -5.09
C VAL A 57 0.70 -12.32 -5.56
N GLY A 58 1.76 -11.53 -5.76
CA GLY A 58 1.68 -10.14 -6.19
C GLY A 58 1.68 -9.12 -5.05
N GLY A 59 1.56 -9.54 -3.79
CA GLY A 59 1.59 -8.65 -2.63
C GLY A 59 0.28 -7.92 -2.37
N TYR A 60 -0.84 -8.43 -2.87
CA TYR A 60 -2.15 -7.80 -2.72
C TYR A 60 -2.78 -8.03 -1.35
N GLY A 61 -2.21 -8.95 -0.57
CA GLY A 61 -2.67 -9.26 0.75
C GLY A 61 -1.72 -10.22 1.48
N VAL A 62 -2.19 -10.76 2.58
CA VAL A 62 -1.57 -11.86 3.31
C VAL A 62 -2.54 -13.02 3.40
N VAL A 63 -2.00 -14.23 3.41
CA VAL A 63 -2.81 -15.45 3.47
C VAL A 63 -2.26 -16.38 4.55
N TRP A 64 -3.15 -17.10 5.20
CA TRP A 64 -2.84 -18.18 6.14
C TRP A 64 -3.09 -19.55 5.51
N ASN A 65 -4.22 -19.67 4.81
CA ASN A 65 -4.64 -20.87 4.06
C ASN A 65 -5.61 -20.45 2.95
N ASP A 66 -6.25 -21.41 2.29
CA ASP A 66 -7.17 -21.15 1.17
C ASP A 66 -8.49 -20.45 1.57
N GLU A 67 -8.79 -20.40 2.87
CA GLU A 67 -10.03 -19.79 3.40
C GLU A 67 -9.78 -18.48 4.16
N LEU A 68 -8.53 -18.21 4.55
CA LEU A 68 -8.15 -17.04 5.33
C LEU A 68 -7.11 -16.21 4.60
N ASP A 69 -7.58 -15.13 4.06
CA ASP A 69 -6.78 -14.08 3.46
C ASP A 69 -7.21 -12.69 3.98
N LEU A 70 -6.30 -11.74 3.91
CA LEU A 70 -6.53 -10.36 4.34
C LEU A 70 -5.93 -9.40 3.33
N ASP A 71 -6.75 -8.51 2.84
CA ASP A 71 -6.41 -7.52 1.83
C ASP A 71 -5.36 -6.52 2.34
N ALA A 72 -4.43 -6.15 1.49
CA ALA A 72 -3.40 -5.15 1.79
C ALA A 72 -3.98 -3.77 2.13
N GLU A 73 -5.09 -3.38 1.49
CA GLU A 73 -5.75 -2.09 1.77
C GLU A 73 -6.40 -2.06 3.15
N GLU A 74 -6.97 -3.18 3.62
CA GLU A 74 -7.48 -3.29 4.99
C GLU A 74 -6.35 -3.02 6.01
N ILE A 75 -5.18 -3.66 5.79
CA ILE A 75 -4.00 -3.45 6.66
C ILE A 75 -3.49 -2.02 6.55
N TRP A 76 -3.47 -1.46 5.34
CA TRP A 76 -3.04 -0.08 5.10
C TRP A 76 -3.90 0.95 5.82
N GLN A 77 -5.22 0.79 5.74
CA GLN A 77 -6.19 1.76 6.28
C GLN A 77 -6.35 1.67 7.81
N HIS A 78 -6.31 0.44 8.36
CA HIS A 78 -6.65 0.20 9.77
C HIS A 78 -5.47 -0.23 10.64
N GLY A 79 -4.30 -0.46 10.04
CA GLY A 79 -3.08 -0.75 10.79
C GLY A 79 -2.42 0.50 11.36
N VAL A 80 -1.57 0.30 12.36
CA VAL A 80 -0.80 1.35 13.01
C VAL A 80 0.58 1.45 12.39
N ARG A 81 0.94 2.61 11.85
CA ARG A 81 2.28 2.88 11.33
C ARG A 81 3.29 2.89 12.48
N THR A 82 4.39 2.18 12.31
CA THR A 82 5.44 2.11 13.36
C THR A 82 6.43 3.27 13.30
N GLY A 83 6.43 4.02 12.20
CA GLY A 83 7.42 5.06 11.93
C GLY A 83 8.72 4.53 11.32
N THR A 84 8.90 3.22 11.23
CA THR A 84 10.04 2.60 10.56
C THR A 84 9.84 2.63 9.04
N VAL A 85 10.90 2.99 8.31
CA VAL A 85 10.93 2.96 6.84
C VAL A 85 12.04 2.02 6.39
N TYR A 86 11.71 1.13 5.46
CA TYR A 86 12.65 0.22 4.80
C TYR A 86 13.08 0.77 3.44
N ASP A 87 13.95 0.03 2.76
CA ASP A 87 14.35 0.35 1.39
C ASP A 87 13.12 0.49 0.48
N VAL A 88 13.02 1.63 -0.18
CA VAL A 88 11.85 2.06 -0.95
C VAL A 88 12.11 1.86 -2.43
N ASP A 89 11.21 1.16 -3.11
CA ASP A 89 11.08 1.30 -4.56
C ASP A 89 10.44 2.65 -4.87
N ILE A 90 11.28 3.63 -5.22
CA ILE A 90 10.85 5.03 -5.43
C ILE A 90 9.79 5.13 -6.55
N LYS A 91 9.94 4.38 -7.64
CA LYS A 91 8.96 4.42 -8.74
C LYS A 91 7.60 3.91 -8.29
N LEU A 92 7.60 2.83 -7.50
CA LEU A 92 6.38 2.27 -6.95
C LEU A 92 5.75 3.21 -5.92
N ALA A 93 6.55 3.82 -5.04
CA ALA A 93 6.04 4.79 -4.06
C ALA A 93 5.39 6.00 -4.73
N VAL A 94 5.99 6.50 -5.80
CA VAL A 94 5.40 7.59 -6.62
C VAL A 94 4.10 7.12 -7.28
N ALA A 95 4.09 5.93 -7.87
CA ALA A 95 2.91 5.35 -8.51
C ALA A 95 1.72 5.24 -7.53
N GLU A 96 1.93 4.64 -6.37
CA GLU A 96 0.92 4.48 -5.33
C GLU A 96 0.41 5.84 -4.83
N SER A 97 1.32 6.79 -4.56
CA SER A 97 0.95 8.14 -4.10
C SER A 97 0.12 8.89 -5.14
N LEU A 98 0.46 8.77 -6.43
CA LEU A 98 -0.29 9.41 -7.51
C LEU A 98 -1.69 8.82 -7.66
N ILE A 99 -1.81 7.48 -7.66
CA ILE A 99 -3.10 6.80 -7.74
C ILE A 99 -4.00 7.19 -6.57
N GLU A 100 -3.46 7.19 -5.35
CA GLU A 100 -4.19 7.57 -4.14
C GLU A 100 -4.67 9.02 -4.22
N ALA A 101 -3.81 9.95 -4.60
CA ALA A 101 -4.14 11.36 -4.76
C ALA A 101 -5.25 11.55 -5.80
N ARG A 102 -5.10 10.94 -6.99
CA ARG A 102 -6.09 11.03 -8.06
C ARG A 102 -7.44 10.45 -7.66
N ASN A 103 -7.45 9.27 -7.03
CA ASN A 103 -8.68 8.62 -6.57
C ASN A 103 -9.36 9.40 -5.45
N SER A 104 -8.61 10.06 -4.57
CA SER A 104 -9.17 10.85 -3.47
C SER A 104 -10.06 12.01 -3.92
N ILE A 105 -9.83 12.51 -5.13
CA ILE A 105 -10.64 13.57 -5.75
C ILE A 105 -11.57 13.07 -6.87
N GLY A 106 -11.66 11.74 -7.05
CA GLY A 106 -12.55 11.11 -8.03
C GLY A 106 -12.16 11.35 -9.50
N MET A 107 -10.90 11.69 -9.78
CA MET A 107 -10.41 12.02 -11.12
C MET A 107 -9.96 10.75 -11.85
N THR A 108 -10.33 10.60 -13.13
CA THR A 108 -9.82 9.54 -14.01
C THR A 108 -8.41 9.87 -14.53
N GLN A 109 -7.69 8.87 -15.04
CA GLN A 109 -6.39 9.09 -15.69
C GLN A 109 -6.52 10.06 -16.88
N LYS A 110 -7.63 9.96 -17.65
CA LYS A 110 -7.89 10.83 -18.78
C LYS A 110 -8.07 12.28 -18.36
N GLU A 111 -8.93 12.54 -17.36
CA GLU A 111 -9.15 13.89 -16.82
C GLU A 111 -7.85 14.49 -16.24
N LEU A 112 -7.05 13.70 -15.54
CA LEU A 112 -5.75 14.15 -15.05
C LEU A 112 -4.80 14.48 -16.20
N SER A 113 -4.74 13.66 -17.25
CA SER A 113 -3.88 13.92 -18.39
C SER A 113 -4.25 15.21 -19.13
N GLU A 114 -5.54 15.46 -19.30
CA GLU A 114 -6.05 16.71 -19.90
C GLU A 114 -5.70 17.92 -19.02
N SER A 115 -5.94 17.84 -17.72
CA SER A 115 -5.64 18.94 -16.79
C SER A 115 -4.13 19.22 -16.64
N ALA A 116 -3.30 18.19 -16.72
CA ALA A 116 -1.84 18.31 -16.65
C ALA A 116 -1.18 18.61 -18.01
N ALA A 117 -1.95 18.68 -19.09
CA ALA A 117 -1.44 18.80 -20.47
C ALA A 117 -0.39 17.73 -20.80
N MET A 118 -0.73 16.47 -20.53
CA MET A 118 0.10 15.29 -20.75
C MET A 118 -0.69 14.23 -21.53
N TYR A 119 0.01 13.27 -22.11
CA TYR A 119 -0.65 12.10 -22.69
C TYR A 119 -1.14 11.16 -21.58
N GLN A 120 -2.32 10.58 -21.75
CA GLN A 120 -2.85 9.58 -20.81
C GLN A 120 -1.90 8.39 -20.64
N SER A 121 -1.22 7.99 -21.71
CA SER A 121 -0.22 6.92 -21.68
C SER A 121 0.95 7.22 -20.75
N ASP A 122 1.33 8.50 -20.59
CA ASP A 122 2.41 8.89 -19.67
C ASP A 122 1.94 8.85 -18.22
N ILE A 123 0.72 9.29 -17.93
CA ILE A 123 0.09 9.11 -16.61
C ILE A 123 0.02 7.62 -16.27
N SER A 124 -0.44 6.78 -17.18
CA SER A 124 -0.52 5.32 -16.98
C SER A 124 0.85 4.70 -16.68
N LYS A 125 1.91 5.10 -17.39
CA LYS A 125 3.28 4.60 -17.14
C LYS A 125 3.81 5.01 -15.76
N ILE A 126 3.47 6.20 -15.29
CA ILE A 126 3.85 6.64 -13.93
C ILE A 126 3.08 5.80 -12.90
N GLU A 127 1.78 5.62 -13.08
CA GLU A 127 0.93 4.90 -12.14
C GLU A 127 1.23 3.39 -12.08
N ASN A 128 1.80 2.80 -13.11
CA ASN A 128 2.23 1.39 -13.06
C ASN A 128 3.72 1.21 -12.73
N GLY A 129 4.43 2.30 -12.38
CA GLY A 129 5.81 2.26 -11.91
C GLY A 129 6.86 2.00 -13.01
N THR A 130 6.49 2.12 -14.30
CA THR A 130 7.42 1.89 -15.42
C THR A 130 8.13 3.16 -15.90
N ALA A 131 7.62 4.33 -15.54
CA ALA A 131 8.24 5.62 -15.86
C ALA A 131 9.10 6.16 -14.72
N ASN A 132 10.00 7.08 -15.06
CA ASN A 132 10.79 7.85 -14.12
C ASN A 132 10.52 9.36 -14.34
N PRO A 133 9.43 9.90 -13.77
CA PRO A 133 9.06 11.29 -13.99
C PRO A 133 10.07 12.24 -13.33
N SER A 134 10.31 13.39 -13.97
CA SER A 134 11.09 14.47 -13.36
C SER A 134 10.30 15.12 -12.21
N LEU A 135 11.01 15.80 -11.30
CA LEU A 135 10.35 16.60 -10.24
C LEU A 135 9.41 17.66 -10.84
N GLN A 136 9.77 18.25 -11.96
CA GLN A 136 8.93 19.22 -12.65
C GLN A 136 7.65 18.56 -13.18
N THR A 137 7.72 17.35 -13.72
CA THR A 137 6.56 16.58 -14.15
C THR A 137 5.64 16.25 -12.98
N LEU A 138 6.20 15.78 -11.85
CA LEU A 138 5.42 15.51 -10.64
C LEU A 138 4.72 16.77 -10.11
N ASN A 139 5.41 17.90 -10.10
CA ASN A 139 4.82 19.16 -9.67
C ASN A 139 3.68 19.60 -10.59
N ARG A 140 3.81 19.45 -11.90
CA ARG A 140 2.75 19.74 -12.87
C ARG A 140 1.51 18.86 -12.67
N ILE A 141 1.72 17.57 -12.40
CA ILE A 141 0.64 16.62 -12.10
C ILE A 141 -0.07 17.01 -10.79
N ALA A 142 0.69 17.33 -9.75
CA ALA A 142 0.13 17.77 -8.47
C ALA A 142 -0.70 19.05 -8.62
N GLN A 143 -0.21 20.03 -9.34
CA GLN A 143 -0.94 21.27 -9.61
C GLN A 143 -2.25 21.03 -10.37
N ALA A 144 -2.27 20.07 -11.31
CA ALA A 144 -3.47 19.67 -12.04
C ALA A 144 -4.57 19.09 -11.12
N MET A 145 -4.17 18.58 -9.95
CA MET A 145 -5.06 18.06 -8.90
C MET A 145 -5.31 19.08 -7.77
N ASN A 146 -4.80 20.30 -7.90
CA ASN A 146 -4.78 21.32 -6.83
C ASN A 146 -4.06 20.82 -5.56
N MET A 147 -2.97 20.11 -5.74
CA MET A 147 -2.12 19.53 -4.68
C MET A 147 -0.69 20.03 -4.81
N ALA A 148 0.12 19.76 -3.80
CA ALA A 148 1.56 20.01 -3.78
C ALA A 148 2.33 18.70 -3.57
N VAL A 149 3.52 18.60 -4.19
CA VAL A 149 4.47 17.53 -3.92
C VAL A 149 5.30 17.89 -2.69
N ARG A 150 5.38 16.97 -1.74
CA ARG A 150 6.29 17.06 -0.60
C ARG A 150 7.25 15.88 -0.64
N ILE A 151 8.54 16.16 -0.48
CA ILE A 151 9.60 15.16 -0.47
C ILE A 151 10.31 15.23 0.87
N GLU A 152 10.47 14.08 1.52
CA GLU A 152 11.19 13.96 2.78
C GLU A 152 12.30 12.91 2.65
N PHE A 153 13.47 13.21 3.24
CA PHE A 153 14.51 12.23 3.46
C PHE A 153 14.35 11.67 4.87
N VAL A 154 14.10 10.37 4.96
CA VAL A 154 13.89 9.70 6.24
C VAL A 154 15.01 8.70 6.53
N PRO A 155 15.42 8.52 7.80
CA PRO A 155 16.39 7.48 8.15
C PRO A 155 15.85 6.10 7.75
N GLN A 156 16.72 5.29 7.16
CA GLN A 156 16.41 3.93 6.75
C GLN A 156 16.80 2.93 7.84
N LYS A 157 16.02 1.88 7.98
CA LYS A 157 16.33 0.76 8.86
C LYS A 157 17.25 -0.25 8.17
#